data_cf2445c3cc0efd1012d8d1afb45b070f
#
_entry.id   cf2445c3cc0efd1012d8d1afb45b070f
#
_cell.length_a   1.000
_cell.length_b   1.000
_cell.length_c   1.000
_cell.angle_alpha   90.00
_cell.angle_beta   90.00
_cell.angle_gamma   90.00
#
_symmetry.space_group_name_H-M   'P 1'
#
loop_
_entity.id
_entity.type
_entity.pdbx_description
1 polymer ?
#
loop_
_entity_poly.entity_id
_entity_poly.type
_entity_poly.pdbx_seq_one_letter_code
_entity_poly.pdbx_strand_id
1 'polypeptide(L)'
;AKDIQSHPEPGFYEERTAAHVAAFLRGLGLRVHGGLARTGVRAEWMEQDGPNITIIGELDAIGCKSHPMADPVNGTAHACGHHAQIAAMIGAALALTNEEVQASLSGSVSFFAVPAEEYIDADKRAWLRKEGIGFPASGKSELIRLGEFDHSDIILTTHVHMMPVEEDFYLGNAACNGFSAERVTVRGKAAHAAIDPWDGVNALSITSSAIQMMGLMRETFREEDHVRLHNVIRKAGDVINAVPDEAVIETKVRAASLDAIRATQEKMDRAYDGAAYAFGGTIEREPLQGYMPILHRGADKVMEESVKLLDASYRCSKPADFNNACTDVGDLTHLFPVLNFTFGGFAGKLHGADFKIMDEELAYIKPAKLLALTTYRLLCDQAKEAKKICREFKPVFNKETYCQYIRDNFHENE
;
A
#
# COMPACT_ATOMS: atom_id res chain seq x y z
N ALA A 1 -2.18 -14.33 -15.18
CA ALA A 1 -3.27 -13.54 -14.59
C ALA A 1 -4.42 -14.42 -14.10
N LYS A 2 -5.13 -15.10 -14.99
CA LYS A 2 -6.34 -15.89 -14.64
C LYS A 2 -6.08 -16.99 -13.60
N ASP A 3 -4.92 -17.63 -13.65
CA ASP A 3 -4.51 -18.63 -12.68
C ASP A 3 -4.34 -18.00 -11.28
N ILE A 4 -3.66 -16.86 -11.18
CA ILE A 4 -3.52 -16.12 -9.92
C ILE A 4 -4.89 -15.64 -9.42
N GLN A 5 -5.72 -15.08 -10.30
CA GLN A 5 -7.06 -14.61 -9.96
C GLN A 5 -7.94 -15.71 -9.33
N SER A 6 -7.80 -16.96 -9.80
CA SER A 6 -8.58 -18.09 -9.30
C SER A 6 -8.04 -18.73 -8.01
N HIS A 7 -6.89 -18.28 -7.52
CA HIS A 7 -6.25 -18.76 -6.29
C HIS A 7 -5.78 -17.58 -5.43
N PRO A 8 -6.69 -16.76 -4.92
CA PRO A 8 -6.34 -15.57 -4.15
C PRO A 8 -5.75 -15.92 -2.79
N GLU A 9 -4.63 -15.28 -2.45
CA GLU A 9 -3.90 -15.48 -1.21
C GLU A 9 -3.77 -14.14 -0.45
N PRO A 10 -3.97 -14.09 0.87
CA PRO A 10 -3.86 -12.86 1.64
C PRO A 10 -2.40 -12.44 1.86
N GLY A 11 -2.18 -11.15 2.11
CA GLY A 11 -0.87 -10.58 2.33
C GLY A 11 -0.02 -11.32 3.37
N PHE A 12 1.27 -11.54 3.04
CA PHE A 12 2.27 -12.37 3.71
C PHE A 12 1.99 -13.89 3.67
N TYR A 13 1.02 -14.34 2.89
CA TYR A 13 0.72 -15.77 2.69
C TYR A 13 0.60 -16.13 1.20
N GLU A 14 1.16 -15.34 0.32
CA GLU A 14 1.10 -15.48 -1.14
C GLU A 14 2.06 -16.56 -1.67
N GLU A 15 2.13 -17.71 -0.97
CA GLU A 15 3.14 -18.76 -1.22
C GLU A 15 3.02 -19.38 -2.61
N ARG A 16 1.79 -19.69 -3.04
CA ARG A 16 1.52 -20.27 -4.35
C ARG A 16 1.79 -19.25 -5.46
N THR A 17 1.27 -18.03 -5.31
CA THR A 17 1.45 -16.95 -6.28
C THR A 17 2.93 -16.61 -6.43
N ALA A 18 3.67 -16.48 -5.32
CA ALA A 18 5.12 -16.25 -5.32
C ALA A 18 5.89 -17.37 -6.02
N ALA A 19 5.57 -18.63 -5.72
CA ALA A 19 6.20 -19.78 -6.37
C ALA A 19 5.95 -19.80 -7.88
N HIS A 20 4.74 -19.46 -8.31
CA HIS A 20 4.36 -19.39 -9.72
C HIS A 20 5.11 -18.28 -10.47
N VAL A 21 5.18 -17.09 -9.89
CA VAL A 21 5.96 -15.95 -10.42
C VAL A 21 7.45 -16.30 -10.49
N ALA A 22 8.02 -16.87 -9.42
CA ALA A 22 9.41 -17.25 -9.38
C ALA A 22 9.78 -18.30 -10.44
N ALA A 23 8.90 -19.29 -10.64
CA ALA A 23 9.10 -20.32 -11.66
C ALA A 23 9.10 -19.73 -13.07
N PHE A 24 8.17 -18.81 -13.36
CA PHE A 24 8.10 -18.13 -14.65
C PHE A 24 9.35 -17.30 -14.94
N LEU A 25 9.78 -16.47 -13.98
CA LEU A 25 10.96 -15.61 -14.13
C LEU A 25 12.26 -16.42 -14.27
N ARG A 26 12.39 -17.56 -13.55
CA ARG A 26 13.50 -18.51 -13.78
C ARG A 26 13.48 -19.12 -15.16
N GLY A 27 12.26 -19.40 -15.69
CA GLY A 27 12.08 -19.90 -17.06
C GLY A 27 12.55 -18.93 -18.15
N LEU A 28 12.60 -17.64 -17.85
CA LEU A 28 13.19 -16.61 -18.70
C LEU A 28 14.74 -16.49 -18.54
N GLY A 29 15.36 -17.32 -17.72
CA GLY A 29 16.79 -17.28 -17.46
C GLY A 29 17.25 -16.22 -16.46
N LEU A 30 16.32 -15.60 -15.70
CA LEU A 30 16.63 -14.57 -14.72
C LEU A 30 17.18 -15.15 -13.41
N ARG A 31 18.04 -14.40 -12.72
CA ARG A 31 18.47 -14.70 -11.36
C ARG A 31 17.35 -14.33 -10.38
N VAL A 32 16.75 -15.31 -9.71
CA VAL A 32 15.54 -15.14 -8.89
C VAL A 32 15.81 -15.39 -7.43
N HIS A 33 15.51 -14.39 -6.58
CA HIS A 33 15.52 -14.44 -5.13
C HIS A 33 14.07 -14.50 -4.64
N GLY A 34 13.75 -15.46 -3.80
CA GLY A 34 12.42 -15.64 -3.22
C GLY A 34 12.45 -15.63 -1.70
N GLY A 35 11.29 -15.53 -1.07
CA GLY A 35 11.14 -15.51 0.39
C GLY A 35 11.47 -14.15 1.00
N LEU A 36 11.55 -13.09 0.20
CA LEU A 36 11.82 -11.73 0.66
C LEU A 36 10.59 -11.18 1.39
N ALA A 37 10.77 -10.66 2.60
CA ALA A 37 9.64 -10.32 3.46
C ALA A 37 8.57 -11.44 3.46
N ARG A 38 9.00 -12.70 3.63
CA ARG A 38 8.24 -13.96 3.64
C ARG A 38 7.89 -14.52 2.26
N THR A 39 7.23 -13.79 1.37
CA THR A 39 6.72 -14.30 0.08
C THR A 39 7.20 -13.52 -1.14
N GLY A 40 7.83 -12.36 -0.95
CA GLY A 40 8.31 -11.54 -2.06
C GLY A 40 9.30 -12.25 -2.97
N VAL A 41 9.28 -11.91 -4.25
CA VAL A 41 10.13 -12.50 -5.30
C VAL A 41 10.76 -11.38 -6.11
N ARG A 42 12.09 -11.29 -6.11
CA ARG A 42 12.86 -10.39 -6.95
C ARG A 42 13.65 -11.17 -8.00
N ALA A 43 13.56 -10.76 -9.25
CA ALA A 43 14.36 -11.28 -10.34
C ALA A 43 15.21 -10.16 -10.94
N GLU A 44 16.48 -10.44 -11.18
CA GLU A 44 17.46 -9.51 -11.72
C GLU A 44 17.82 -9.87 -13.14
N TRP A 45 17.86 -8.85 -14.00
CA TRP A 45 18.22 -8.97 -15.39
C TRP A 45 19.18 -7.86 -15.81
N MET A 46 20.25 -8.23 -16.50
CA MET A 46 21.39 -7.40 -16.85
C MET A 46 22.11 -6.84 -15.59
N GLU A 47 23.35 -7.23 -15.42
CA GLU A 47 24.26 -6.64 -14.43
C GLU A 47 25.25 -5.76 -15.18
N GLN A 48 24.82 -4.57 -15.57
CA GLN A 48 25.66 -3.60 -16.26
C GLN A 48 25.74 -2.31 -15.43
N ASP A 49 26.83 -1.59 -15.59
CA ASP A 49 26.98 -0.27 -14.99
C ASP A 49 25.90 0.70 -15.50
N GLY A 50 25.20 1.34 -14.58
CA GLY A 50 24.14 2.28 -14.91
C GLY A 50 22.94 2.17 -13.96
N PRO A 51 21.87 2.94 -14.22
CA PRO A 51 20.69 2.93 -13.38
C PRO A 51 19.98 1.57 -13.37
N ASN A 52 19.42 1.20 -12.22
CA ASN A 52 18.49 0.07 -12.07
C ASN A 52 17.05 0.57 -12.12
N ILE A 53 16.26 0.00 -13.01
CA ILE A 53 14.80 0.19 -13.06
C ILE A 53 14.14 -1.01 -12.39
N THR A 54 13.44 -0.78 -11.27
CA THR A 54 12.70 -1.83 -10.58
C THR A 54 11.22 -1.75 -10.94
N ILE A 55 10.73 -2.78 -11.64
CA ILE A 55 9.30 -2.93 -12.00
C ILE A 55 8.61 -3.73 -10.91
N ILE A 56 7.55 -3.16 -10.30
CA ILE A 56 6.81 -3.78 -9.20
C ILE A 56 5.47 -4.36 -9.69
N GLY A 57 5.12 -5.55 -9.16
CA GLY A 57 3.77 -6.09 -9.15
C GLY A 57 3.43 -6.61 -7.76
N GLU A 58 2.19 -6.47 -7.32
CA GLU A 58 1.72 -6.86 -6.00
C GLU A 58 1.13 -8.27 -6.01
N LEU A 59 1.45 -9.08 -4.98
CA LEU A 59 1.12 -10.51 -4.95
C LEU A 59 -0.24 -10.81 -4.32
N ASP A 60 -0.65 -9.99 -3.35
CA ASP A 60 -1.74 -10.30 -2.43
C ASP A 60 -3.14 -10.05 -2.99
N ALA A 61 -4.11 -10.66 -2.32
CA ALA A 61 -5.54 -10.48 -2.55
C ALA A 61 -6.20 -9.92 -1.28
N ILE A 62 -7.26 -9.13 -1.48
CA ILE A 62 -7.99 -8.49 -0.39
C ILE A 62 -9.12 -9.37 0.16
N GLY A 63 -9.44 -9.21 1.46
CA GLY A 63 -10.63 -9.81 2.07
C GLY A 63 -11.93 -9.31 1.42
N CYS A 64 -12.59 -10.16 0.64
CA CYS A 64 -13.85 -9.86 -0.04
C CYS A 64 -14.73 -11.13 -0.16
N LYS A 65 -15.24 -11.60 0.96
CA LYS A 65 -16.04 -12.85 1.07
C LYS A 65 -17.27 -12.91 0.15
N SER A 66 -17.80 -11.75 -0.22
CA SER A 66 -18.98 -11.65 -1.11
C SER A 66 -18.62 -11.73 -2.60
N HIS A 67 -17.34 -11.72 -2.96
CA HIS A 67 -16.92 -11.81 -4.34
C HIS A 67 -17.13 -13.25 -4.87
N PRO A 68 -17.66 -13.45 -6.12
CA PRO A 68 -17.92 -14.79 -6.66
C PRO A 68 -16.71 -15.71 -6.75
N MET A 69 -15.51 -15.15 -6.85
CA MET A 69 -14.23 -15.88 -6.87
C MET A 69 -13.48 -15.80 -5.55
N ALA A 70 -14.16 -15.51 -4.43
CA ALA A 70 -13.51 -15.52 -3.13
C ALA A 70 -13.09 -16.93 -2.74
N ASP A 71 -11.90 -17.08 -2.19
CA ASP A 71 -11.44 -18.31 -1.59
C ASP A 71 -12.38 -18.71 -0.43
N PRO A 72 -12.94 -19.93 -0.41
CA PRO A 72 -13.93 -20.32 0.59
C PRO A 72 -13.34 -20.48 2.01
N VAL A 73 -12.03 -20.63 2.15
CA VAL A 73 -11.34 -20.82 3.43
C VAL A 73 -10.93 -19.50 4.05
N ASN A 74 -10.21 -18.66 3.30
CA ASN A 74 -9.66 -17.41 3.81
C ASN A 74 -10.53 -16.18 3.48
N GLY A 75 -11.46 -16.29 2.53
CA GLY A 75 -12.39 -15.22 2.15
C GLY A 75 -11.75 -14.08 1.35
N THR A 76 -10.57 -14.29 0.77
CA THR A 76 -9.91 -13.29 -0.08
C THR A 76 -10.33 -13.43 -1.54
N ALA A 77 -10.23 -12.32 -2.30
CA ALA A 77 -10.43 -12.29 -3.74
C ALA A 77 -9.50 -11.24 -4.37
N HIS A 78 -9.09 -11.46 -5.63
CA HIS A 78 -8.36 -10.45 -6.40
C HIS A 78 -9.31 -9.33 -6.89
N ALA A 79 -9.90 -8.60 -5.92
CA ALA A 79 -10.82 -7.49 -6.18
C ALA A 79 -10.14 -6.10 -6.12
N CYS A 80 -8.79 -6.08 -6.14
CA CYS A 80 -7.96 -4.86 -6.27
C CYS A 80 -7.11 -4.85 -7.56
N GLY A 81 -7.11 -5.95 -8.34
CA GLY A 81 -6.42 -6.01 -9.63
C GLY A 81 -4.94 -6.41 -9.59
N HIS A 82 -4.39 -6.82 -8.43
CA HIS A 82 -2.99 -7.19 -8.28
C HIS A 82 -2.56 -8.35 -9.22
N HIS A 83 -3.43 -9.30 -9.49
CA HIS A 83 -3.18 -10.36 -10.47
C HIS A 83 -2.88 -9.80 -11.89
N ALA A 84 -3.45 -8.65 -12.24
CA ALA A 84 -3.18 -7.99 -13.52
C ALA A 84 -1.88 -7.20 -13.48
N GLN A 85 -1.51 -6.62 -12.34
CA GLN A 85 -0.19 -5.99 -12.15
C GLN A 85 0.94 -7.03 -12.31
N ILE A 86 0.81 -8.19 -11.66
CA ILE A 86 1.77 -9.30 -11.83
C ILE A 86 1.85 -9.74 -13.29
N ALA A 87 0.71 -9.85 -13.97
CA ALA A 87 0.70 -10.19 -15.41
C ALA A 87 1.40 -9.12 -16.26
N ALA A 88 1.19 -7.84 -15.96
CA ALA A 88 1.86 -6.74 -16.64
C ALA A 88 3.39 -6.76 -16.41
N MET A 89 3.83 -6.96 -15.16
CA MET A 89 5.25 -7.10 -14.82
C MET A 89 5.90 -8.29 -15.54
N ILE A 90 5.26 -9.46 -15.52
CA ILE A 90 5.74 -10.67 -16.22
C ILE A 90 5.79 -10.46 -17.74
N GLY A 91 4.78 -9.81 -18.31
CA GLY A 91 4.75 -9.47 -19.73
C GLY A 91 5.86 -8.50 -20.13
N ALA A 92 6.17 -7.51 -19.24
CA ALA A 92 7.31 -6.64 -19.44
C ALA A 92 8.65 -7.42 -19.36
N ALA A 93 8.78 -8.36 -18.42
CA ALA A 93 9.96 -9.21 -18.33
C ALA A 93 10.18 -10.02 -19.62
N LEU A 94 9.10 -10.64 -20.15
CA LEU A 94 9.16 -11.39 -21.39
C LEU A 94 9.60 -10.53 -22.60
N ALA A 95 9.12 -9.29 -22.67
CA ALA A 95 9.49 -8.38 -23.76
C ALA A 95 10.95 -7.87 -23.66
N LEU A 96 11.38 -7.53 -22.45
CA LEU A 96 12.71 -6.96 -22.20
C LEU A 96 13.84 -7.99 -22.31
N THR A 97 13.59 -9.25 -21.98
CA THR A 97 14.60 -10.32 -22.04
C THR A 97 14.94 -10.80 -23.46
N ASN A 98 14.40 -10.14 -24.49
CA ASN A 98 14.80 -10.38 -25.88
C ASN A 98 16.24 -9.88 -26.11
N GLU A 99 17.09 -10.70 -26.75
CA GLU A 99 18.51 -10.40 -27.00
C GLU A 99 18.73 -9.11 -27.79
N GLU A 100 17.88 -8.80 -28.77
CA GLU A 100 17.97 -7.57 -29.58
C GLU A 100 17.67 -6.33 -28.72
N VAL A 101 16.73 -6.43 -27.78
CA VAL A 101 16.40 -5.37 -26.83
C VAL A 101 17.60 -5.14 -25.89
N GLN A 102 18.14 -6.21 -25.34
CA GLN A 102 19.27 -6.18 -24.40
C GLN A 102 20.48 -5.42 -24.97
N ALA A 103 20.83 -5.66 -26.23
CA ALA A 103 21.99 -5.05 -26.87
C ALA A 103 21.93 -3.51 -26.95
N SER A 104 20.75 -2.90 -26.80
CA SER A 104 20.53 -1.47 -26.91
C SER A 104 20.35 -0.76 -25.56
N LEU A 105 20.40 -1.48 -24.44
CA LEU A 105 20.18 -0.93 -23.11
C LEU A 105 21.49 -0.71 -22.35
N SER A 106 21.44 0.22 -21.39
CA SER A 106 22.52 0.52 -20.45
C SER A 106 21.97 0.59 -19.04
N GLY A 107 22.51 -0.19 -18.11
CA GLY A 107 22.00 -0.33 -16.74
C GLY A 107 21.40 -1.70 -16.49
N SER A 108 20.48 -1.80 -15.55
CA SER A 108 19.88 -3.07 -15.14
C SER A 108 18.38 -2.96 -14.90
N VAL A 109 17.70 -4.10 -14.87
CA VAL A 109 16.26 -4.17 -14.56
C VAL A 109 16.02 -5.21 -13.47
N SER A 110 15.21 -4.84 -12.49
CA SER A 110 14.70 -5.75 -11.48
C SER A 110 13.18 -5.90 -11.64
N PHE A 111 12.68 -7.14 -11.59
CA PHE A 111 11.26 -7.45 -11.56
C PHE A 111 10.93 -7.89 -10.16
N PHE A 112 10.11 -7.12 -9.44
CA PHE A 112 9.88 -7.34 -8.03
C PHE A 112 8.39 -7.58 -7.75
N ALA A 113 8.03 -8.84 -7.55
CA ALA A 113 6.72 -9.22 -7.01
C ALA A 113 6.75 -9.01 -5.49
N VAL A 114 6.07 -7.97 -5.02
CA VAL A 114 6.06 -7.54 -3.61
C VAL A 114 4.85 -8.09 -2.87
N PRO A 115 4.99 -8.53 -1.60
CA PRO A 115 3.87 -9.04 -0.81
C PRO A 115 3.07 -7.92 -0.15
N ALA A 116 1.87 -8.24 0.32
CA ALA A 116 1.12 -7.55 1.37
C ALA A 116 1.00 -6.03 1.18
N GLU A 117 0.37 -5.58 0.10
CA GLU A 117 -0.01 -4.17 -0.09
C GLU A 117 -1.24 -3.81 0.75
N GLU A 118 -2.19 -4.74 0.87
CA GLU A 118 -3.46 -4.53 1.54
C GLU A 118 -3.31 -4.43 3.07
N TYR A 119 -4.22 -3.69 3.68
CA TYR A 119 -4.18 -3.44 5.13
C TYR A 119 -4.16 -4.71 5.97
N ILE A 120 -3.19 -4.80 6.86
CA ILE A 120 -3.04 -5.89 7.84
C ILE A 120 -3.59 -5.41 9.20
N ASP A 121 -4.52 -6.18 9.80
CA ASP A 121 -5.06 -5.88 11.11
C ASP A 121 -4.02 -6.02 12.25
N ALA A 122 -4.29 -5.37 13.40
CA ALA A 122 -3.34 -5.29 14.49
C ALA A 122 -2.95 -6.66 15.08
N ASP A 123 -3.91 -7.59 15.18
CA ASP A 123 -3.65 -8.92 15.75
C ASP A 123 -2.72 -9.74 14.84
N LYS A 124 -2.96 -9.66 13.52
CA LYS A 124 -2.09 -10.28 12.52
C LYS A 124 -0.70 -9.65 12.51
N ARG A 125 -0.59 -8.31 12.65
CA ARG A 125 0.72 -7.63 12.77
C ARG A 125 1.50 -8.11 14.00
N ALA A 126 0.84 -8.23 15.16
CA ALA A 126 1.46 -8.76 16.38
C ALA A 126 1.99 -10.18 16.19
N TRP A 127 1.26 -11.01 15.44
CA TRP A 127 1.73 -12.34 15.07
C TRP A 127 2.91 -12.29 14.10
N LEU A 128 2.85 -11.47 13.06
CA LEU A 128 3.92 -11.31 12.06
C LEU A 128 5.24 -10.86 12.69
N ARG A 129 5.20 -9.97 13.70
CA ARG A 129 6.41 -9.58 14.47
C ARG A 129 7.05 -10.78 15.17
N LYS A 130 6.27 -11.70 15.74
CA LYS A 130 6.78 -12.92 16.35
C LYS A 130 7.42 -13.87 15.31
N GLU A 131 6.97 -13.79 14.06
CA GLU A 131 7.53 -14.53 12.93
C GLU A 131 8.72 -13.82 12.27
N GLY A 132 9.19 -12.69 12.83
CA GLY A 132 10.40 -11.99 12.37
C GLY A 132 10.15 -10.87 11.34
N ILE A 133 8.91 -10.50 11.04
CA ILE A 133 8.61 -9.34 10.22
C ILE A 133 8.69 -8.08 11.07
N GLY A 134 9.73 -7.26 10.86
CA GLY A 134 9.99 -6.07 11.69
C GLY A 134 9.00 -4.93 11.44
N PHE A 135 8.62 -4.70 10.18
CA PHE A 135 7.66 -3.67 9.76
C PHE A 135 6.41 -4.28 9.12
N PRO A 136 5.49 -4.86 9.93
CA PRO A 136 4.39 -5.68 9.44
C PRO A 136 3.21 -4.88 8.86
N ALA A 137 3.37 -3.57 8.65
CA ALA A 137 2.31 -2.74 8.07
C ALA A 137 2.05 -3.09 6.61
N SER A 138 3.12 -3.33 5.84
CA SER A 138 3.07 -3.79 4.45
C SER A 138 4.36 -4.48 4.04
N GLY A 139 4.30 -5.20 2.92
CA GLY A 139 5.49 -5.82 2.34
C GLY A 139 6.53 -4.82 1.90
N LYS A 140 6.13 -3.68 1.29
CA LYS A 140 7.08 -2.66 0.83
C LYS A 140 7.85 -2.03 1.99
N SER A 141 7.19 -1.74 3.13
CA SER A 141 7.87 -1.22 4.31
C SER A 141 8.88 -2.21 4.88
N GLU A 142 8.54 -3.50 4.94
CA GLU A 142 9.46 -4.55 5.39
C GLU A 142 10.62 -4.73 4.42
N LEU A 143 10.37 -4.71 3.11
CA LEU A 143 11.40 -4.82 2.08
C LEU A 143 12.37 -3.62 2.10
N ILE A 144 11.89 -2.41 2.39
CA ILE A 144 12.76 -1.24 2.62
C ILE A 144 13.66 -1.49 3.84
N ARG A 145 13.09 -1.96 4.97
CA ARG A 145 13.85 -2.29 6.18
C ARG A 145 14.95 -3.30 5.90
N LEU A 146 14.65 -4.35 5.15
CA LEU A 146 15.58 -5.41 4.77
C LEU A 146 16.64 -4.97 3.76
N GLY A 147 16.49 -3.79 3.13
CA GLY A 147 17.43 -3.30 2.11
C GLY A 147 17.20 -3.90 0.72
N GLU A 148 16.04 -4.50 0.49
CA GLU A 148 15.73 -5.17 -0.78
C GLU A 148 15.49 -4.19 -1.94
N PHE A 149 15.39 -2.89 -1.65
CA PHE A 149 15.33 -1.80 -2.63
C PHE A 149 16.65 -1.02 -2.75
N ASP A 150 17.71 -1.35 -1.99
CA ASP A 150 18.95 -0.56 -1.93
C ASP A 150 19.67 -0.42 -3.30
N HIS A 151 19.39 -1.32 -4.24
CA HIS A 151 19.95 -1.31 -5.60
C HIS A 151 19.04 -0.62 -6.62
N SER A 152 17.85 -0.15 -6.21
CA SER A 152 16.88 0.50 -7.11
C SER A 152 17.19 1.97 -7.28
N ASP A 153 17.19 2.48 -8.52
CA ASP A 153 17.35 3.90 -8.82
C ASP A 153 16.03 4.55 -9.23
N ILE A 154 15.16 3.81 -9.92
CA ILE A 154 13.82 4.24 -10.33
C ILE A 154 12.85 3.08 -10.10
N ILE A 155 11.73 3.37 -9.48
CA ILE A 155 10.63 2.42 -9.33
C ILE A 155 9.59 2.67 -10.42
N LEU A 156 9.17 1.61 -11.09
CA LEU A 156 8.08 1.63 -12.06
C LEU A 156 6.97 0.71 -11.58
N THR A 157 5.79 1.25 -11.32
CA THR A 157 4.63 0.51 -10.80
C THR A 157 3.38 0.87 -11.58
N THR A 158 2.31 0.12 -11.36
CA THR A 158 1.03 0.37 -12.01
C THR A 158 -0.12 -0.11 -11.15
N HIS A 159 -1.33 0.40 -11.37
CA HIS A 159 -2.54 -0.06 -10.72
C HIS A 159 -3.73 -0.03 -11.69
N VAL A 160 -4.81 -0.70 -11.34
CA VAL A 160 -6.03 -0.67 -12.16
C VAL A 160 -6.87 0.57 -11.85
N HIS A 161 -7.63 1.05 -12.85
CA HIS A 161 -8.73 1.98 -12.63
C HIS A 161 -10.04 1.40 -13.17
N MET A 162 -11.16 1.86 -12.63
CA MET A 162 -12.46 1.26 -12.88
C MET A 162 -13.22 1.97 -13.99
N MET A 163 -13.90 1.19 -14.82
CA MET A 163 -14.90 1.70 -15.77
C MET A 163 -16.15 2.26 -15.05
N PRO A 164 -16.88 3.23 -15.60
CA PRO A 164 -16.71 3.79 -16.94
C PRO A 164 -15.78 5.00 -16.94
N VAL A 165 -14.63 4.89 -17.56
CA VAL A 165 -13.77 6.01 -17.94
C VAL A 165 -13.37 5.81 -19.39
N GLU A 166 -13.11 6.90 -20.10
CA GLU A 166 -12.78 6.82 -21.51
C GLU A 166 -11.32 6.51 -21.77
N GLU A 167 -10.44 6.81 -20.81
CA GLU A 167 -9.01 6.60 -20.94
C GLU A 167 -8.61 5.15 -20.80
N ASP A 168 -7.67 4.70 -21.65
CA ASP A 168 -6.97 3.43 -21.49
C ASP A 168 -5.96 3.52 -20.33
N PHE A 169 -5.31 4.71 -20.16
CA PHE A 169 -4.32 4.96 -19.12
C PHE A 169 -4.48 6.33 -18.46
N TYR A 170 -4.23 6.39 -17.15
CA TYR A 170 -3.85 7.63 -16.47
C TYR A 170 -2.36 7.56 -16.13
N LEU A 171 -1.59 8.58 -16.59
CA LEU A 171 -0.13 8.60 -16.49
C LEU A 171 0.34 9.52 -15.38
N GLY A 172 1.12 8.99 -14.44
CA GLY A 172 1.66 9.70 -13.31
C GLY A 172 1.01 9.32 -11.98
N ASN A 173 1.62 9.80 -10.90
CA ASN A 173 1.06 9.66 -9.56
C ASN A 173 0.06 10.79 -9.29
N ALA A 174 -1.17 10.46 -8.88
CA ALA A 174 -1.98 11.39 -8.08
C ALA A 174 -1.37 11.47 -6.68
N ALA A 175 -1.24 12.66 -6.11
CA ALA A 175 -0.99 12.77 -4.69
C ALA A 175 -2.13 12.07 -3.93
N CYS A 176 -1.82 11.34 -2.87
CA CYS A 176 -2.84 10.68 -2.07
C CYS A 176 -2.52 10.75 -0.58
N ASN A 177 -3.53 10.45 0.24
CA ASN A 177 -3.34 10.38 1.67
C ASN A 177 -2.35 9.29 2.06
N GLY A 178 -1.53 9.59 3.09
CA GLY A 178 -1.01 8.57 3.97
C GLY A 178 -1.97 8.30 5.12
N PHE A 179 -1.59 7.40 6.03
CA PHE A 179 -2.33 7.17 7.25
C PHE A 179 -1.44 6.72 8.40
N SER A 180 -1.92 6.96 9.63
CA SER A 180 -1.52 6.24 10.83
C SER A 180 -2.77 5.60 11.45
N ALA A 181 -2.56 4.59 12.29
CA ALA A 181 -3.63 4.01 13.08
C ALA A 181 -3.15 3.79 14.52
N GLU A 182 -4.06 3.58 15.42
CA GLU A 182 -3.77 3.16 16.78
C GLU A 182 -4.87 2.24 17.31
N ARG A 183 -4.50 1.33 18.17
CA ARG A 183 -5.40 0.60 19.05
C ARG A 183 -5.35 1.24 20.44
N VAL A 184 -6.49 1.67 20.93
CA VAL A 184 -6.62 2.31 22.23
C VAL A 184 -7.41 1.38 23.16
N THR A 185 -6.82 1.04 24.30
CA THR A 185 -7.51 0.32 25.38
C THR A 185 -7.87 1.33 26.46
N VAL A 186 -9.18 1.48 26.68
CA VAL A 186 -9.73 2.33 27.72
C VAL A 186 -9.96 1.45 28.96
N ARG A 187 -9.35 1.83 30.07
CA ARG A 187 -9.52 1.17 31.37
C ARG A 187 -10.44 1.95 32.27
N GLY A 188 -11.45 1.30 32.76
CA GLY A 188 -12.38 1.80 33.75
C GLY A 188 -12.37 0.97 35.05
N LYS A 189 -13.52 0.84 35.68
CA LYS A 189 -13.73 0.05 36.88
C LYS A 189 -15.10 -0.60 36.85
N ALA A 190 -15.15 -1.93 36.99
CA ALA A 190 -16.40 -2.65 37.07
C ALA A 190 -17.20 -2.32 38.34
N ALA A 191 -18.54 -2.32 38.24
CA ALA A 191 -19.49 -2.24 39.34
C ALA A 191 -20.79 -2.89 38.90
N HIS A 192 -21.69 -3.17 39.84
CA HIS A 192 -23.02 -3.69 39.51
C HIS A 192 -23.86 -2.55 38.90
N ALA A 193 -24.34 -2.74 37.67
CA ALA A 193 -24.99 -1.66 36.89
C ALA A 193 -26.29 -1.10 37.54
N ALA A 194 -26.91 -1.83 38.45
CA ALA A 194 -28.16 -1.40 39.09
C ALA A 194 -28.02 -1.11 40.60
N ILE A 195 -27.10 -1.77 41.31
CA ILE A 195 -26.97 -1.65 42.78
C ILE A 195 -26.07 -0.49 43.17
N ASP A 196 -24.88 -0.42 42.56
CA ASP A 196 -23.80 0.50 42.91
C ASP A 196 -23.05 1.08 41.69
N PRO A 197 -23.75 1.54 40.61
CA PRO A 197 -23.11 2.00 39.40
C PRO A 197 -22.17 3.22 39.63
N TRP A 198 -22.39 3.97 40.72
CA TRP A 198 -21.55 5.12 41.11
C TRP A 198 -20.16 4.71 41.60
N ASP A 199 -19.95 3.44 41.96
CA ASP A 199 -18.64 2.91 42.33
C ASP A 199 -17.82 2.46 41.12
N GLY A 200 -18.43 2.45 39.93
CA GLY A 200 -17.81 2.07 38.66
C GLY A 200 -17.25 3.26 37.88
N VAL A 201 -16.38 2.94 36.91
CA VAL A 201 -15.90 3.86 35.87
C VAL A 201 -16.18 3.20 34.51
N ASN A 202 -17.09 3.78 33.75
CA ASN A 202 -17.60 3.16 32.53
C ASN A 202 -16.67 3.43 31.32
N ALA A 203 -15.92 2.42 30.90
CA ALA A 203 -15.00 2.51 29.76
C ALA A 203 -15.75 2.77 28.41
N LEU A 204 -16.99 2.28 28.25
CA LEU A 204 -17.81 2.58 27.06
C LEU A 204 -18.21 4.05 27.01
N SER A 205 -18.53 4.66 28.17
CA SER A 205 -18.85 6.09 28.25
C SER A 205 -17.66 6.96 27.88
N ILE A 206 -16.45 6.61 28.34
CA ILE A 206 -15.20 7.28 27.97
C ILE A 206 -14.99 7.19 26.45
N THR A 207 -15.06 5.97 25.89
CA THR A 207 -14.88 5.74 24.44
C THR A 207 -15.89 6.53 23.60
N SER A 208 -17.16 6.51 24.00
CA SER A 208 -18.22 7.25 23.28
C SER A 208 -18.02 8.75 23.34
N SER A 209 -17.57 9.29 24.48
CA SER A 209 -17.25 10.71 24.65
C SER A 209 -16.07 11.12 23.79
N ALA A 210 -14.99 10.32 23.75
CA ALA A 210 -13.83 10.56 22.90
C ALA A 210 -14.23 10.62 21.41
N ILE A 211 -15.05 9.68 20.92
CA ILE A 211 -15.57 9.67 19.55
C ILE A 211 -16.37 10.94 19.24
N GLN A 212 -17.21 11.40 20.17
CA GLN A 212 -17.97 12.65 20.02
C GLN A 212 -17.04 13.86 19.94
N MET A 213 -16.03 13.97 20.83
CA MET A 213 -15.03 15.03 20.81
C MET A 213 -14.28 15.07 19.47
N MET A 214 -13.86 13.91 18.94
CA MET A 214 -13.24 13.83 17.62
C MET A 214 -14.19 14.32 16.51
N GLY A 215 -15.47 13.97 16.58
CA GLY A 215 -16.49 14.46 15.65
C GLY A 215 -16.63 15.98 15.65
N LEU A 216 -16.59 16.61 16.83
CA LEU A 216 -16.66 18.07 17.00
C LEU A 216 -15.38 18.78 16.53
N MET A 217 -14.23 18.11 16.53
CA MET A 217 -12.96 18.69 16.05
C MET A 217 -12.89 18.83 14.51
N ARG A 218 -13.81 18.24 13.76
CA ARG A 218 -13.77 18.24 12.27
C ARG A 218 -13.72 19.64 11.66
N GLU A 219 -14.36 20.63 12.25
CA GLU A 219 -14.30 22.01 11.79
C GLU A 219 -12.90 22.66 11.91
N THR A 220 -12.01 22.04 12.71
CA THR A 220 -10.65 22.52 12.94
C THR A 220 -9.61 21.90 11.99
N PHE A 221 -10.04 21.02 11.08
CA PHE A 221 -9.15 20.44 10.07
C PHE A 221 -9.12 21.35 8.83
N ARG A 222 -7.93 21.54 8.29
CA ARG A 222 -7.77 22.30 7.05
C ARG A 222 -8.25 21.45 5.87
N GLU A 223 -8.85 22.08 4.88
CA GLU A 223 -9.34 21.40 3.69
C GLU A 223 -8.18 20.80 2.86
N GLU A 224 -7.08 21.53 2.74
CA GLU A 224 -5.87 21.09 2.05
C GLU A 224 -5.19 19.86 2.68
N ASP A 225 -5.45 19.58 3.94
CA ASP A 225 -4.92 18.39 4.63
C ASP A 225 -5.70 17.11 4.30
N HIS A 226 -6.85 17.21 3.64
CA HIS A 226 -7.71 16.09 3.24
C HIS A 226 -7.97 15.05 4.35
N VAL A 227 -8.11 15.51 5.61
CA VAL A 227 -8.22 14.64 6.79
C VAL A 227 -9.45 13.73 6.71
N ARG A 228 -9.24 12.45 6.98
CA ARG A 228 -10.29 11.44 7.20
C ARG A 228 -10.00 10.70 8.49
N LEU A 229 -10.98 10.66 9.37
CA LEU A 229 -10.92 9.98 10.67
C LEU A 229 -11.98 8.88 10.71
N HIS A 230 -11.56 7.66 11.06
CA HIS A 230 -12.44 6.50 11.12
C HIS A 230 -12.16 5.67 12.35
N ASN A 231 -13.22 5.21 13.05
CA ASN A 231 -13.12 4.46 14.30
C ASN A 231 -13.88 3.15 14.19
N VAL A 232 -13.37 2.10 14.86
CA VAL A 232 -14.05 0.82 15.05
C VAL A 232 -13.92 0.39 16.51
N ILE A 233 -15.05 0.26 17.20
CA ILE A 233 -15.06 -0.32 18.54
C ILE A 233 -14.97 -1.84 18.42
N ARG A 234 -13.89 -2.42 18.96
CA ARG A 234 -13.62 -3.86 18.95
C ARG A 234 -14.27 -4.58 20.13
N LYS A 235 -14.29 -3.90 21.30
CA LYS A 235 -14.88 -4.36 22.55
C LYS A 235 -15.38 -3.16 23.36
N ALA A 236 -16.50 -3.31 24.07
CA ALA A 236 -17.03 -2.26 24.95
C ALA A 236 -17.87 -2.88 26.09
N GLY A 237 -17.26 -3.75 26.90
CA GLY A 237 -17.87 -4.52 27.97
C GLY A 237 -18.24 -5.94 27.56
N ASP A 238 -18.58 -6.77 28.53
CA ASP A 238 -18.85 -8.22 28.37
C ASP A 238 -20.30 -8.57 28.69
N VAL A 239 -20.88 -7.96 29.72
CA VAL A 239 -22.23 -8.29 30.21
C VAL A 239 -23.05 -7.03 30.55
N ILE A 240 -24.34 -7.04 30.26
CA ILE A 240 -25.22 -5.86 30.40
C ILE A 240 -25.48 -5.43 31.84
N ASN A 241 -25.30 -6.31 32.80
CA ASN A 241 -25.55 -6.05 34.22
C ASN A 241 -24.31 -5.58 35.00
N ALA A 242 -23.19 -5.34 34.32
CA ALA A 242 -21.99 -4.76 34.91
C ALA A 242 -21.58 -3.46 34.14
N VAL A 243 -21.04 -2.51 34.87
CA VAL A 243 -20.39 -1.34 34.29
C VAL A 243 -19.15 -1.79 33.51
N PRO A 244 -19.00 -1.49 32.21
CA PRO A 244 -17.83 -1.87 31.43
C PRO A 244 -16.54 -1.29 32.02
N ASP A 245 -15.60 -2.13 32.39
CA ASP A 245 -14.29 -1.75 32.90
C ASP A 245 -13.20 -1.73 31.83
N GLU A 246 -13.52 -2.24 30.63
CA GLU A 246 -12.63 -2.21 29.49
C GLU A 246 -13.40 -1.93 28.20
N ALA A 247 -12.81 -1.07 27.35
CA ALA A 247 -13.18 -0.93 25.96
C ALA A 247 -11.95 -0.87 25.08
N VAL A 248 -12.02 -1.48 23.88
CA VAL A 248 -10.96 -1.47 22.87
C VAL A 248 -11.49 -0.83 21.60
N ILE A 249 -10.81 0.19 21.12
CA ILE A 249 -11.15 0.92 19.89
C ILE A 249 -9.91 1.02 18.99
N GLU A 250 -10.11 0.83 17.70
CA GLU A 250 -9.11 1.11 16.67
C GLU A 250 -9.51 2.37 15.92
N THR A 251 -8.56 3.28 15.76
CA THR A 251 -8.75 4.54 15.06
C THR A 251 -7.73 4.70 13.95
N LYS A 252 -8.19 5.18 12.79
CA LYS A 252 -7.36 5.43 11.61
C LYS A 252 -7.49 6.88 11.19
N VAL A 253 -6.35 7.57 11.12
CA VAL A 253 -6.19 8.93 10.58
C VAL A 253 -5.61 8.84 9.20
N ARG A 254 -6.23 9.48 8.22
CA ARG A 254 -5.66 9.72 6.88
C ARG A 254 -5.48 11.21 6.68
N ALA A 255 -4.36 11.62 6.09
CA ALA A 255 -4.14 13.00 5.67
C ALA A 255 -3.10 13.11 4.54
N ALA A 256 -3.06 14.28 3.89
CA ALA A 256 -2.23 14.53 2.72
C ALA A 256 -0.73 14.70 3.01
N SER A 257 -0.34 14.85 4.27
CA SER A 257 1.07 15.01 4.69
C SER A 257 1.35 14.34 6.02
N LEU A 258 2.63 14.00 6.27
CA LEU A 258 3.06 13.43 7.56
C LEU A 258 2.78 14.39 8.72
N ASP A 259 2.94 15.70 8.51
CA ASP A 259 2.65 16.71 9.53
C ASP A 259 1.15 16.78 9.85
N ALA A 260 0.28 16.70 8.83
CA ALA A 260 -1.16 16.67 9.03
C ALA A 260 -1.64 15.38 9.73
N ILE A 261 -1.02 14.23 9.42
CA ILE A 261 -1.27 12.97 10.13
C ILE A 261 -0.93 13.14 11.60
N ARG A 262 0.28 13.61 11.93
CA ARG A 262 0.76 13.81 13.30
C ARG A 262 -0.12 14.81 14.05
N ALA A 263 -0.40 15.98 13.48
CA ALA A 263 -1.23 17.00 14.12
C ALA A 263 -2.66 16.50 14.38
N THR A 264 -3.19 15.63 13.53
CA THR A 264 -4.50 15.01 13.73
C THR A 264 -4.45 13.94 14.81
N GLN A 265 -3.39 13.12 14.86
CA GLN A 265 -3.16 12.13 15.91
C GLN A 265 -3.10 12.80 17.29
N GLU A 266 -2.35 13.89 17.44
CA GLU A 266 -2.29 14.66 18.69
C GLU A 266 -3.66 15.20 19.13
N LYS A 267 -4.55 15.58 18.19
CA LYS A 267 -5.91 16.00 18.53
C LYS A 267 -6.73 14.82 19.06
N MET A 268 -6.58 13.63 18.47
CA MET A 268 -7.24 12.41 18.92
C MET A 268 -6.78 12.02 20.32
N ASP A 269 -5.46 12.05 20.56
CA ASP A 269 -4.87 11.73 21.85
C ASP A 269 -5.48 12.61 22.96
N ARG A 270 -5.59 13.92 22.69
CA ARG A 270 -6.24 14.85 23.63
C ARG A 270 -7.73 14.53 23.84
N ALA A 271 -8.44 14.00 22.84
CA ALA A 271 -9.83 13.61 23.00
C ALA A 271 -9.97 12.37 23.91
N TYR A 272 -9.08 11.39 23.75
CA TYR A 272 -9.06 10.22 24.63
C TYR A 272 -8.65 10.61 26.05
N ASP A 273 -7.58 11.37 26.23
CA ASP A 273 -7.10 11.80 27.54
C ASP A 273 -8.12 12.67 28.27
N GLY A 274 -8.76 13.61 27.54
CA GLY A 274 -9.81 14.46 28.10
C GLY A 274 -11.05 13.69 28.53
N ALA A 275 -11.47 12.70 27.74
CA ALA A 275 -12.58 11.83 28.11
C ALA A 275 -12.23 10.94 29.30
N ALA A 276 -11.05 10.32 29.31
CA ALA A 276 -10.60 9.48 30.42
C ALA A 276 -10.50 10.30 31.72
N TYR A 277 -9.92 11.49 31.66
CA TYR A 277 -9.83 12.40 32.80
C TYR A 277 -11.21 12.77 33.35
N ALA A 278 -12.17 13.10 32.48
CA ALA A 278 -13.53 13.50 32.88
C ALA A 278 -14.29 12.41 33.62
N PHE A 279 -14.06 11.14 33.28
CA PHE A 279 -14.75 9.98 33.85
C PHE A 279 -13.92 9.21 34.89
N GLY A 280 -12.65 9.55 35.08
CA GLY A 280 -11.74 8.90 36.05
C GLY A 280 -11.16 7.55 35.58
N GLY A 281 -11.06 7.33 34.27
CA GLY A 281 -10.42 6.15 33.68
C GLY A 281 -8.98 6.43 33.22
N THR A 282 -8.37 5.45 32.55
CA THR A 282 -7.03 5.55 31.97
C THR A 282 -7.00 5.05 30.54
N ILE A 283 -5.98 5.45 29.79
CA ILE A 283 -5.78 5.12 28.38
C ILE A 283 -4.44 4.42 28.19
N GLU A 284 -4.46 3.28 27.50
CA GLU A 284 -3.28 2.60 26.97
C GLU A 284 -3.31 2.69 25.44
N ARG A 285 -2.20 3.04 24.80
CA ARG A 285 -2.09 3.21 23.35
C ARG A 285 -1.12 2.22 22.76
N GLU A 286 -1.52 1.63 21.64
CA GLU A 286 -0.67 0.83 20.76
C GLU A 286 -0.67 1.51 19.38
N PRO A 287 0.38 2.29 19.03
CA PRO A 287 0.49 2.87 17.70
C PRO A 287 0.67 1.77 16.66
N LEU A 288 0.01 1.94 15.51
CA LEU A 288 0.06 1.00 14.40
C LEU A 288 0.59 1.73 13.17
N GLN A 289 1.71 1.26 12.63
CA GLN A 289 2.31 1.81 11.43
C GLN A 289 1.29 1.89 10.30
N GLY A 290 1.26 3.04 9.61
CA GLY A 290 0.50 3.27 8.39
C GLY A 290 1.39 3.36 7.16
N TYR A 291 0.87 3.99 6.10
CA TYR A 291 1.59 4.29 4.87
C TYR A 291 1.84 5.79 4.77
N MET A 292 2.96 6.18 4.19
CA MET A 292 3.25 7.59 3.90
C MET A 292 2.35 8.10 2.76
N PRO A 293 2.03 9.41 2.70
CA PRO A 293 1.31 9.97 1.55
C PRO A 293 2.14 9.87 0.28
N ILE A 294 1.50 9.62 -0.87
CA ILE A 294 2.19 9.71 -2.16
C ILE A 294 2.56 11.17 -2.42
N LEU A 295 3.82 11.39 -2.74
CA LEU A 295 4.31 12.67 -3.22
C LEU A 295 4.16 12.72 -4.74
N HIS A 296 3.43 13.73 -5.26
CA HIS A 296 3.38 13.99 -6.69
C HIS A 296 4.79 14.39 -7.17
N ARG A 297 5.38 13.56 -8.01
CA ARG A 297 6.69 13.80 -8.61
C ARG A 297 6.55 13.62 -10.12
N GLY A 298 6.96 14.61 -10.91
CA GLY A 298 6.94 14.51 -12.36
C GLY A 298 7.86 13.37 -12.84
N ALA A 299 7.68 12.92 -14.01
CA ALA A 299 8.40 12.03 -14.91
C ALA A 299 7.41 11.38 -15.90
N ASP A 300 6.23 11.98 -16.01
CA ASP A 300 5.15 11.49 -16.87
C ASP A 300 5.52 11.52 -18.36
N LYS A 301 6.42 12.42 -18.74
CA LYS A 301 6.78 12.65 -20.14
C LYS A 301 7.29 11.39 -20.86
N VAL A 302 8.14 10.59 -20.19
CA VAL A 302 8.65 9.35 -20.80
C VAL A 302 7.53 8.34 -21.05
N MET A 303 6.54 8.28 -20.16
CA MET A 303 5.36 7.43 -20.32
C MET A 303 4.42 7.96 -21.41
N GLU A 304 4.15 9.27 -21.45
CA GLU A 304 3.34 9.90 -22.51
C GLU A 304 3.90 9.61 -23.90
N GLU A 305 5.22 9.73 -24.06
CA GLU A 305 5.90 9.42 -25.31
C GLU A 305 5.87 7.91 -25.60
N SER A 306 5.96 7.04 -24.59
CA SER A 306 5.87 5.60 -24.76
C SER A 306 4.48 5.16 -25.24
N VAL A 307 3.41 5.74 -24.67
CA VAL A 307 2.03 5.46 -25.14
C VAL A 307 1.87 5.82 -26.61
N LYS A 308 2.33 6.99 -27.03
CA LYS A 308 2.25 7.45 -28.43
C LYS A 308 2.99 6.55 -29.41
N LEU A 309 4.12 5.95 -28.96
CA LEU A 309 4.88 5.01 -29.77
C LEU A 309 4.24 3.62 -29.85
N LEU A 310 3.53 3.20 -28.80
CA LEU A 310 2.81 1.93 -28.80
C LEU A 310 1.62 1.95 -29.77
N ASP A 311 0.76 2.93 -29.59
CA ASP A 311 -0.41 3.14 -30.44
C ASP A 311 -0.97 4.55 -30.21
N ALA A 312 -0.99 5.34 -31.29
CA ALA A 312 -1.52 6.71 -31.25
C ALA A 312 -3.03 6.79 -30.96
N SER A 313 -3.77 5.66 -31.05
CA SER A 313 -5.18 5.58 -30.71
C SER A 313 -5.44 5.37 -29.21
N TYR A 314 -4.42 5.03 -28.41
CA TYR A 314 -4.58 4.87 -26.98
C TYR A 314 -4.90 6.23 -26.33
N ARG A 315 -5.98 6.21 -25.56
CA ARG A 315 -6.43 7.40 -24.84
C ARG A 315 -5.71 7.46 -23.51
N CYS A 316 -5.03 8.58 -23.25
CA CYS A 316 -4.36 8.78 -21.98
C CYS A 316 -4.51 10.22 -21.50
N SER A 317 -4.64 10.36 -20.18
CA SER A 317 -4.64 11.64 -19.48
C SER A 317 -3.84 11.58 -18.19
N LYS A 318 -3.76 12.68 -17.47
CA LYS A 318 -3.20 12.69 -16.11
C LYS A 318 -4.29 12.29 -15.11
N PRO A 319 -3.92 11.63 -14.00
CA PRO A 319 -4.86 11.38 -12.92
C PRO A 319 -5.31 12.72 -12.30
N ALA A 320 -6.37 12.67 -11.47
CA ALA A 320 -6.74 13.81 -10.64
C ALA A 320 -5.55 14.24 -9.76
N ASP A 321 -5.48 15.53 -9.43
CA ASP A 321 -4.36 16.08 -8.62
C ASP A 321 -4.24 15.39 -7.26
N PHE A 322 -5.37 14.97 -6.68
CA PHE A 322 -5.42 14.30 -5.40
C PHE A 322 -6.44 13.15 -5.35
N ASN A 323 -6.05 12.05 -4.68
CA ASN A 323 -6.91 10.90 -4.38
C ASN A 323 -6.95 10.67 -2.86
N ASN A 324 -8.13 10.43 -2.30
CA ASN A 324 -8.29 10.15 -0.86
C ASN A 324 -7.90 8.72 -0.43
N ALA A 325 -7.52 7.85 -1.36
CA ALA A 325 -7.02 6.51 -1.07
C ALA A 325 -5.64 6.57 -0.39
N CYS A 326 -5.16 5.43 0.08
CA CYS A 326 -3.81 5.26 0.62
C CYS A 326 -3.23 3.98 0.03
N THR A 327 -1.95 3.99 -0.29
CA THR A 327 -1.18 2.81 -0.70
C THR A 327 0.24 2.90 -0.15
N ASP A 328 0.87 1.77 0.08
CA ASP A 328 2.26 1.69 0.56
C ASP A 328 3.31 2.08 -0.52
N VAL A 329 2.89 2.34 -1.76
CA VAL A 329 3.71 3.05 -2.76
C VAL A 329 4.11 4.44 -2.26
N GLY A 330 3.31 5.04 -1.36
CA GLY A 330 3.65 6.29 -0.69
C GLY A 330 5.03 6.24 -0.03
N ASP A 331 5.35 5.18 0.68
CA ASP A 331 6.65 4.97 1.33
C ASP A 331 7.80 5.05 0.30
N LEU A 332 7.65 4.39 -0.84
CA LEU A 332 8.65 4.41 -1.92
C LEU A 332 8.84 5.81 -2.52
N THR A 333 7.77 6.62 -2.64
CA THR A 333 7.88 7.97 -3.21
C THR A 333 8.71 8.95 -2.37
N HIS A 334 8.96 8.61 -1.10
CA HIS A 334 9.82 9.39 -0.22
C HIS A 334 11.31 9.03 -0.35
N LEU A 335 11.62 7.85 -0.91
CA LEU A 335 12.99 7.35 -1.07
C LEU A 335 13.46 7.37 -2.52
N PHE A 336 12.56 7.09 -3.48
CA PHE A 336 12.89 6.88 -4.88
C PHE A 336 12.02 7.74 -5.81
N PRO A 337 12.49 8.05 -7.04
CA PRO A 337 11.61 8.49 -8.11
C PRO A 337 10.71 7.31 -8.49
N VAL A 338 9.39 7.50 -8.36
CA VAL A 338 8.39 6.48 -8.69
C VAL A 338 7.59 6.95 -9.90
N LEU A 339 7.67 6.20 -10.98
CA LEU A 339 6.82 6.34 -12.14
C LEU A 339 5.65 5.38 -12.00
N ASN A 340 4.44 5.90 -12.15
CA ASN A 340 3.22 5.12 -12.02
C ASN A 340 2.24 5.47 -13.14
N PHE A 341 1.46 4.49 -13.54
CA PHE A 341 0.26 4.71 -14.34
C PHE A 341 -0.85 3.76 -13.89
N THR A 342 -2.09 4.13 -14.15
CA THR A 342 -3.20 3.22 -13.99
C THR A 342 -3.79 2.83 -15.33
N PHE A 343 -4.39 1.64 -15.41
CA PHE A 343 -4.94 1.09 -16.65
C PHE A 343 -6.36 0.55 -16.45
N GLY A 344 -7.18 0.66 -17.49
CA GLY A 344 -8.57 0.23 -17.50
C GLY A 344 -8.74 -1.27 -17.79
N GLY A 345 -9.92 -1.64 -18.23
CA GLY A 345 -10.30 -3.02 -18.54
C GLY A 345 -11.12 -3.68 -17.43
N PHE A 346 -11.49 -2.95 -16.38
CA PHE A 346 -12.24 -3.46 -15.21
C PHE A 346 -13.53 -2.69 -15.00
N ALA A 347 -14.55 -3.35 -14.44
CA ALA A 347 -15.80 -2.74 -14.01
C ALA A 347 -16.20 -3.22 -12.62
N GLY A 348 -17.18 -2.53 -12.01
CA GLY A 348 -17.59 -2.71 -10.64
C GLY A 348 -16.89 -1.73 -9.70
N LYS A 349 -16.63 -2.14 -8.48
CA LYS A 349 -15.94 -1.34 -7.46
C LYS A 349 -14.69 -2.07 -6.99
N LEU A 350 -13.61 -1.33 -6.77
CA LEU A 350 -12.47 -1.87 -6.03
C LEU A 350 -12.96 -2.41 -4.68
N HIS A 351 -12.46 -3.57 -4.28
CA HIS A 351 -12.86 -4.30 -3.07
C HIS A 351 -14.34 -4.73 -3.04
N GLY A 352 -15.03 -4.63 -4.19
CA GLY A 352 -16.45 -4.95 -4.33
C GLY A 352 -16.69 -6.37 -4.84
N ALA A 353 -17.86 -6.92 -4.51
CA ALA A 353 -18.32 -8.21 -5.03
C ALA A 353 -18.57 -8.19 -6.54
N ASP A 354 -18.72 -7.00 -7.12
CA ASP A 354 -19.00 -6.76 -8.53
C ASP A 354 -17.74 -6.44 -9.37
N PHE A 355 -16.54 -6.48 -8.74
CA PHE A 355 -15.28 -6.33 -9.45
C PHE A 355 -15.12 -7.41 -10.52
N LYS A 356 -14.87 -7.01 -11.75
CA LYS A 356 -14.72 -7.94 -12.88
C LYS A 356 -13.91 -7.36 -14.03
N ILE A 357 -13.32 -8.24 -14.82
CA ILE A 357 -12.62 -7.91 -16.05
C ILE A 357 -13.63 -7.76 -17.18
N MET A 358 -13.48 -6.72 -17.98
CA MET A 358 -14.31 -6.40 -19.14
C MET A 358 -13.54 -6.45 -20.45
N ASP A 359 -12.25 -6.08 -20.41
CA ASP A 359 -11.36 -6.07 -21.56
C ASP A 359 -10.01 -6.67 -21.15
N GLU A 360 -9.75 -7.90 -21.56
CA GLU A 360 -8.52 -8.64 -21.22
C GLU A 360 -7.27 -8.06 -21.90
N GLU A 361 -7.40 -7.47 -23.09
CA GLU A 361 -6.26 -6.85 -23.75
C GLU A 361 -5.81 -5.59 -22.97
N LEU A 362 -6.76 -4.75 -22.59
CA LEU A 362 -6.49 -3.58 -21.78
C LEU A 362 -6.04 -3.92 -20.36
N ALA A 363 -6.59 -5.01 -19.78
CA ALA A 363 -6.24 -5.45 -18.44
C ALA A 363 -4.85 -6.12 -18.32
N TYR A 364 -4.36 -6.79 -19.36
CA TYR A 364 -3.17 -7.64 -19.25
C TYR A 364 -2.07 -7.30 -20.25
N ILE A 365 -2.43 -6.98 -21.49
CA ILE A 365 -1.44 -6.86 -22.59
C ILE A 365 -0.93 -5.42 -22.73
N LYS A 366 -1.84 -4.46 -22.78
CA LYS A 366 -1.46 -3.04 -22.96
C LYS A 366 -0.57 -2.51 -21.83
N PRO A 367 -0.85 -2.79 -20.53
CA PRO A 367 0.04 -2.32 -19.44
C PRO A 367 1.42 -3.00 -19.48
N ALA A 368 1.51 -4.28 -19.86
CA ALA A 368 2.79 -4.95 -20.03
C ALA A 368 3.65 -4.29 -21.11
N LYS A 369 3.05 -3.95 -22.26
CA LYS A 369 3.72 -3.23 -23.35
C LYS A 369 4.20 -1.85 -22.88
N LEU A 370 3.37 -1.13 -22.11
CA LEU A 370 3.73 0.20 -21.61
C LEU A 370 4.88 0.15 -20.59
N LEU A 371 4.85 -0.82 -19.66
CA LEU A 371 5.96 -1.06 -18.73
C LEU A 371 7.27 -1.36 -19.49
N ALA A 372 7.22 -2.30 -20.45
CA ALA A 372 8.40 -2.67 -21.23
C ALA A 372 8.96 -1.50 -22.03
N LEU A 373 8.11 -0.76 -22.76
CA LEU A 373 8.59 0.36 -23.58
C LEU A 373 9.09 1.54 -22.75
N THR A 374 8.42 1.83 -21.62
CA THR A 374 8.90 2.86 -20.69
C THR A 374 10.29 2.52 -20.15
N THR A 375 10.47 1.26 -19.70
CA THR A 375 11.77 0.75 -19.23
C THR A 375 12.84 0.84 -20.34
N TYR A 376 12.50 0.39 -21.54
CA TYR A 376 13.38 0.50 -22.70
C TYR A 376 13.84 1.95 -22.92
N ARG A 377 12.92 2.90 -22.92
CA ARG A 377 13.22 4.33 -23.12
C ARG A 377 14.05 4.95 -22.02
N LEU A 378 13.88 4.48 -20.78
CA LEU A 378 14.69 4.91 -19.66
C LEU A 378 16.15 4.46 -19.79
N LEU A 379 16.37 3.26 -20.36
CA LEU A 379 17.70 2.63 -20.41
C LEU A 379 18.39 2.69 -21.79
N CYS A 380 17.69 3.02 -22.88
CA CYS A 380 18.33 3.26 -24.16
C CYS A 380 19.19 4.54 -24.13
N ASP A 381 19.94 4.82 -25.20
CA ASP A 381 20.79 6.02 -25.33
C ASP A 381 21.70 6.27 -24.12
N GLN A 382 22.39 5.21 -23.65
CA GLN A 382 23.25 5.23 -22.46
C GLN A 382 22.52 5.62 -21.17
N ALA A 383 21.23 5.27 -21.07
CA ALA A 383 20.34 5.57 -19.95
C ALA A 383 20.23 7.08 -19.64
N LYS A 384 20.25 7.93 -20.65
CA LYS A 384 20.25 9.39 -20.50
C LYS A 384 19.04 9.89 -19.73
N GLU A 385 17.84 9.36 -20.04
CA GLU A 385 16.60 9.78 -19.38
C GLU A 385 16.56 9.31 -17.92
N ALA A 386 16.90 8.05 -17.64
CA ALA A 386 16.98 7.54 -16.26
C ALA A 386 17.99 8.34 -15.42
N LYS A 387 19.21 8.58 -15.95
CA LYS A 387 20.24 9.40 -15.26
C LYS A 387 19.77 10.81 -14.97
N LYS A 388 18.95 11.41 -15.86
CA LYS A 388 18.36 12.73 -15.64
C LYS A 388 17.36 12.68 -14.48
N ILE A 389 16.43 11.74 -14.46
CA ILE A 389 15.43 11.56 -13.40
C ILE A 389 16.12 11.37 -12.03
N CYS A 390 17.11 10.48 -11.95
CA CYS A 390 17.86 10.23 -10.71
C CYS A 390 18.56 11.49 -10.20
N ARG A 391 19.17 12.29 -11.09
CA ARG A 391 19.87 13.53 -10.71
C ARG A 391 18.91 14.63 -10.23
N GLU A 392 17.71 14.70 -10.79
CA GLU A 392 16.70 15.71 -10.45
C GLU A 392 15.89 15.34 -9.20
N PHE A 393 15.85 14.06 -8.85
CA PHE A 393 15.13 13.59 -7.69
C PHE A 393 15.85 13.98 -6.39
N LYS A 394 15.06 14.37 -5.40
CA LYS A 394 15.54 14.64 -4.04
C LYS A 394 14.73 13.80 -3.06
N PRO A 395 15.30 12.75 -2.48
CA PRO A 395 14.62 11.92 -1.49
C PRO A 395 14.28 12.75 -0.23
N VAL A 396 13.17 12.41 0.40
CA VAL A 396 12.82 12.94 1.73
C VAL A 396 13.52 12.13 2.81
N PHE A 397 13.62 10.83 2.61
CA PHE A 397 14.32 9.89 3.47
C PHE A 397 15.37 9.09 2.66
N ASN A 398 16.42 8.66 3.34
CA ASN A 398 17.15 7.45 2.97
C ASN A 398 16.63 6.26 3.79
N LYS A 399 17.12 5.06 3.55
CA LYS A 399 16.68 3.85 4.28
C LYS A 399 16.81 4.00 5.80
N GLU A 400 17.95 4.49 6.27
CA GLU A 400 18.24 4.63 7.69
C GLU A 400 17.28 5.59 8.38
N THR A 401 17.07 6.77 7.78
CA THR A 401 16.16 7.79 8.31
C THR A 401 14.69 7.38 8.18
N TYR A 402 14.32 6.61 7.16
CA TYR A 402 12.99 6.01 7.03
C TYR A 402 12.76 4.99 8.16
N CYS A 403 13.68 4.05 8.35
CA CYS A 403 13.56 3.06 9.43
C CYS A 403 13.51 3.71 10.81
N GLN A 404 14.31 4.77 11.02
CA GLN A 404 14.29 5.52 12.27
C GLN A 404 12.93 6.20 12.48
N TYR A 405 12.37 6.85 11.45
CA TYR A 405 11.03 7.45 11.50
C TYR A 405 9.95 6.43 11.90
N ILE A 406 9.99 5.21 11.32
CA ILE A 406 9.02 4.16 11.66
C ILE A 406 9.17 3.72 13.11
N ARG A 407 10.39 3.49 13.60
CA ARG A 407 10.64 3.10 14.99
C ARG A 407 10.16 4.18 15.98
N ASP A 408 10.49 5.44 15.71
CA ASP A 408 10.18 6.55 16.62
C ASP A 408 8.68 6.82 16.74
N ASN A 409 7.92 6.61 15.67
CA ASN A 409 6.49 6.94 15.65
C ASN A 409 5.57 5.75 15.93
N PHE A 410 6.03 4.51 15.69
CA PHE A 410 5.18 3.32 15.78
C PHE A 410 5.75 2.26 16.72
N HIS A 411 6.85 2.55 17.43
CA HIS A 411 7.50 1.64 18.38
C HIS A 411 7.82 0.26 17.79
N GLU A 412 8.06 0.21 16.49
CA GLU A 412 8.48 -1.02 15.82
C GLU A 412 9.92 -1.35 16.24
N ASN A 413 10.12 -2.52 16.84
CA ASN A 413 11.41 -3.03 17.28
C ASN A 413 12.12 -3.81 16.18
N GLU A 414 13.45 -3.86 16.24
CA GLU A 414 14.29 -4.67 15.35
C GLU A 414 14.03 -6.17 15.50
#